data_909487303aa05c634474a1f4a4aea9be
#
_entry.id   909487303aa05c634474a1f4a4aea9be
#
_cell.length_a   1.000
_cell.length_b   1.000
_cell.length_c   1.000
_cell.angle_alpha   90.00
_cell.angle_beta   90.00
_cell.angle_gamma   90.00
#
_symmetry.space_group_name_H-M   'P 1'
#
loop_
_entity.id
_entity.type
_entity.pdbx_description
1 polymer ?
#
loop_
_entity_poly.entity_id
_entity_poly.type
_entity_poly.pdbx_seq_one_letter_code
_entity_poly.pdbx_strand_id
1 'polypeptide(L)'
;ALGAEQPALSAGCGVLAETVAAGMPRLVMGITRADDQQMVTRGVWESTPAVAQYLGKLAAPVPGVGGAYDGLFAVGLGIELPQLRNALDALLRQLIAAGSACEWVDRDGLEAIIPQLNLALGPMTAGIKGFNLKVDDVDLDPDTLEPRNVRASLLAAIDDPRGLLALGAMFSPALATLEIPADGSFVDLPRDLGLEDETPPLKVAVRDRALLLLAGADNAGPAGWPSDSETLTPTPLFAIDYGLARLVERYGDLADRAAVQLRSQGETAMAEELTDQMAGFRQQARLFERQRVLLYADAGGLVMEQVMKLR
;
A
#
# COMPACT_ATOMS: atom_id res chain seq x y z
N ALA A 1 13.15 -6.38 -32.76
CA ALA A 1 11.95 -6.10 -33.54
C ALA A 1 10.82 -6.98 -33.01
N LEU A 2 9.94 -6.42 -32.17
CA LEU A 2 8.73 -7.08 -31.70
C LEU A 2 7.67 -6.89 -32.79
N GLY A 3 7.68 -7.72 -33.80
CA GLY A 3 6.64 -7.81 -34.81
C GLY A 3 5.59 -8.85 -34.42
N ALA A 4 4.97 -8.67 -33.25
CA ALA A 4 3.70 -9.36 -33.00
C ALA A 4 2.63 -8.54 -33.71
N GLU A 5 1.95 -9.13 -34.71
CA GLU A 5 0.73 -8.56 -35.27
C GLU A 5 -0.24 -8.31 -34.10
N GLN A 6 -0.45 -7.04 -33.75
CA GLN A 6 -1.49 -6.71 -32.80
C GLN A 6 -2.83 -7.10 -33.41
N PRO A 7 -3.65 -7.93 -32.75
CA PRO A 7 -4.98 -8.23 -33.25
C PRO A 7 -5.73 -6.92 -33.44
N ALA A 8 -6.32 -6.73 -34.62
CA ALA A 8 -7.09 -5.53 -34.91
C ALA A 8 -8.24 -5.42 -33.89
N LEU A 9 -8.26 -4.32 -33.14
CA LEU A 9 -9.36 -4.01 -32.23
C LEU A 9 -10.67 -3.91 -33.04
N SER A 10 -11.74 -4.51 -32.54
CA SER A 10 -13.06 -4.23 -33.10
C SER A 10 -13.38 -2.73 -33.01
N ALA A 11 -14.20 -2.21 -33.91
CA ALA A 11 -14.55 -0.79 -33.95
C ALA A 11 -15.06 -0.28 -32.58
N GLY A 12 -15.82 -1.09 -31.85
CA GLY A 12 -16.33 -0.75 -30.54
C GLY A 12 -15.24 -0.69 -29.45
N CYS A 13 -14.28 -1.62 -29.50
CA CYS A 13 -13.13 -1.59 -28.60
C CYS A 13 -12.18 -0.42 -28.93
N GLY A 14 -12.08 -0.03 -30.21
CA GLY A 14 -11.34 1.15 -30.65
C GLY A 14 -11.85 2.44 -29.98
N VAL A 15 -13.14 2.68 -29.97
CA VAL A 15 -13.76 3.86 -29.33
C VAL A 15 -13.46 3.91 -27.82
N LEU A 16 -13.52 2.78 -27.13
CA LEU A 16 -13.19 2.69 -25.71
C LEU A 16 -11.70 3.02 -25.48
N ALA A 17 -10.80 2.43 -26.27
CA ALA A 17 -9.37 2.67 -26.19
C ALA A 17 -9.01 4.15 -26.45
N GLU A 18 -9.65 4.76 -27.47
CA GLU A 18 -9.50 6.19 -27.78
C GLU A 18 -9.98 7.07 -26.63
N THR A 19 -11.10 6.75 -25.98
CA THR A 19 -11.64 7.49 -24.84
C THR A 19 -10.67 7.46 -23.65
N VAL A 20 -10.12 6.28 -23.34
CA VAL A 20 -9.12 6.12 -22.26
C VAL A 20 -7.83 6.85 -22.62
N ALA A 21 -7.35 6.70 -23.84
CA ALA A 21 -6.14 7.37 -24.32
C ALA A 21 -6.30 8.91 -24.34
N ALA A 22 -7.48 9.41 -24.67
CA ALA A 22 -7.76 10.85 -24.62
C ALA A 22 -7.76 11.39 -23.18
N GLY A 23 -8.18 10.57 -22.20
CA GLY A 23 -8.17 10.94 -20.79
C GLY A 23 -6.76 10.98 -20.19
N MET A 24 -5.87 10.08 -20.65
CA MET A 24 -4.48 9.93 -20.18
C MET A 24 -3.54 9.76 -21.39
N PRO A 25 -3.25 10.84 -22.15
CA PRO A 25 -2.65 10.77 -23.49
C PRO A 25 -1.22 10.28 -23.51
N ARG A 26 -0.44 10.47 -22.44
CA ARG A 26 0.96 10.07 -22.42
C ARG A 26 1.51 9.86 -21.01
N LEU A 27 2.58 9.05 -20.94
CA LEU A 27 3.46 8.92 -19.80
C LEU A 27 4.77 9.63 -20.12
N VAL A 28 5.20 10.54 -19.26
CA VAL A 28 6.52 11.19 -19.32
C VAL A 28 7.30 10.75 -18.09
N MET A 29 8.53 10.28 -18.28
CA MET A 29 9.39 9.85 -17.18
C MET A 29 10.80 10.42 -17.36
N GLY A 30 11.42 10.82 -16.25
CA GLY A 30 12.79 11.33 -16.26
C GLY A 30 13.39 11.49 -14.88
N ILE A 31 14.69 11.66 -14.83
CA ILE A 31 15.43 12.00 -13.61
C ILE A 31 15.30 13.51 -13.44
N THR A 32 14.72 13.95 -12.29
CA THR A 32 14.52 15.37 -11.97
C THR A 32 15.60 15.92 -11.06
N ARG A 33 16.29 15.05 -10.34
CA ARG A 33 17.45 15.39 -9.50
C ARG A 33 18.43 14.24 -9.45
N ALA A 34 19.72 14.53 -9.55
CA ALA A 34 20.81 13.60 -9.28
C ALA A 34 21.96 14.40 -8.66
N ASP A 35 22.30 14.08 -7.41
CA ASP A 35 23.43 14.66 -6.68
C ASP A 35 24.16 13.54 -5.91
N ASP A 36 25.08 13.90 -5.02
CA ASP A 36 25.86 12.98 -4.21
C ASP A 36 25.08 12.34 -3.04
N GLN A 37 23.86 12.78 -2.79
CA GLN A 37 23.03 12.27 -1.69
C GLN A 37 21.83 11.46 -2.20
N GLN A 38 21.28 11.82 -3.36
CA GLN A 38 20.07 11.19 -3.84
C GLN A 38 19.86 11.31 -5.35
N MET A 39 19.11 10.36 -5.87
CA MET A 39 18.54 10.40 -7.22
C MET A 39 17.02 10.41 -7.14
N VAL A 40 16.38 11.35 -7.85
CA VAL A 40 14.94 11.47 -7.91
C VAL A 40 14.47 11.25 -9.35
N THR A 41 13.65 10.24 -9.53
CA THR A 41 12.97 9.95 -10.79
C THR A 41 11.51 10.32 -10.65
N ARG A 42 10.96 11.02 -11.65
CA ARG A 42 9.55 11.39 -11.70
C ARG A 42 8.92 10.88 -12.98
N GLY A 43 7.81 10.15 -12.85
CA GLY A 43 6.91 9.75 -13.92
C GLY A 43 5.58 10.49 -13.77
N VAL A 44 5.05 10.99 -14.88
CA VAL A 44 3.75 11.65 -14.92
C VAL A 44 2.91 10.99 -15.99
N TRP A 45 1.82 10.36 -15.58
CA TRP A 45 0.73 10.03 -16.49
C TRP A 45 -0.09 11.29 -16.66
N GLU A 46 0.21 12.02 -17.74
CA GLU A 46 -0.54 13.23 -18.04
C GLU A 46 -2.01 12.91 -18.24
N SER A 47 -2.87 13.79 -17.75
CA SER A 47 -4.30 13.64 -17.86
C SER A 47 -4.98 14.96 -18.20
N THR A 48 -6.21 14.88 -18.69
CA THR A 48 -7.01 16.09 -18.84
C THR A 48 -7.25 16.76 -17.49
N PRO A 49 -7.46 18.10 -17.45
CA PRO A 49 -7.71 18.82 -16.19
C PRO A 49 -8.87 18.22 -15.37
N ALA A 50 -9.91 17.70 -16.04
CA ALA A 50 -11.04 17.07 -15.38
C ALA A 50 -10.64 15.77 -14.68
N VAL A 51 -9.82 14.94 -15.33
CA VAL A 51 -9.28 13.69 -14.76
C VAL A 51 -8.30 14.01 -13.63
N ALA A 52 -7.39 14.97 -13.80
CA ALA A 52 -6.44 15.41 -12.78
C ALA A 52 -7.16 15.89 -11.50
N GLN A 53 -8.16 16.76 -11.66
CA GLN A 53 -8.99 17.25 -10.54
C GLN A 53 -9.71 16.09 -9.82
N TYR A 54 -10.16 15.12 -10.58
CA TYR A 54 -10.83 13.96 -10.02
C TYR A 54 -9.86 13.07 -9.23
N LEU A 55 -8.69 12.76 -9.80
CA LEU A 55 -7.63 12.01 -9.12
C LEU A 55 -7.19 12.70 -7.82
N GLY A 56 -7.08 14.03 -7.83
CA GLY A 56 -6.75 14.81 -6.64
C GLY A 56 -7.79 14.69 -5.49
N LYS A 57 -9.06 14.41 -5.83
CA LYS A 57 -10.11 14.17 -4.82
C LYS A 57 -10.09 12.77 -4.21
N LEU A 58 -9.36 11.84 -4.82
CA LEU A 58 -9.22 10.49 -4.28
C LEU A 58 -8.26 10.44 -3.09
N ALA A 59 -7.33 11.39 -3.00
CA ALA A 59 -6.32 11.39 -1.94
C ALA A 59 -6.94 11.82 -0.60
N ALA A 60 -6.76 10.99 0.43
CA ALA A 60 -7.09 11.31 1.81
C ALA A 60 -5.80 11.57 2.61
N PRO A 61 -5.75 12.62 3.45
CA PRO A 61 -4.59 12.86 4.29
C PRO A 61 -4.52 11.81 5.41
N VAL A 62 -3.47 11.00 5.39
CA VAL A 62 -3.16 10.00 6.42
C VAL A 62 -1.83 10.37 7.07
N PRO A 63 -1.77 10.55 8.39
CA PRO A 63 -0.55 10.97 9.08
C PRO A 63 0.64 10.05 8.80
N GLY A 64 1.77 10.64 8.40
CA GLY A 64 3.04 9.97 8.16
C GLY A 64 3.13 9.14 6.89
N VAL A 65 2.09 9.10 6.04
CA VAL A 65 2.18 8.45 4.72
C VAL A 65 3.13 9.23 3.82
N GLY A 66 4.16 8.55 3.32
CA GLY A 66 5.21 9.13 2.49
C GLY A 66 6.24 9.97 3.24
N GLY A 67 6.09 10.17 4.56
CA GLY A 67 7.09 10.84 5.40
C GLY A 67 8.39 10.04 5.51
N ALA A 68 9.44 10.67 6.02
CA ALA A 68 10.72 10.01 6.26
C ALA A 68 10.57 8.88 7.29
N TYR A 69 11.25 7.77 7.04
CA TYR A 69 11.24 6.61 7.91
C TYR A 69 12.60 5.92 7.91
N ASP A 70 13.04 5.42 9.07
CA ASP A 70 14.36 4.82 9.23
C ASP A 70 14.32 3.30 9.50
N GLY A 71 13.14 2.69 9.62
CA GLY A 71 12.99 1.25 9.82
C GLY A 71 13.22 0.41 8.56
N LEU A 72 12.80 -0.85 8.59
CA LEU A 72 12.96 -1.77 7.47
C LEU A 72 12.13 -1.35 6.29
N PHE A 73 10.81 -1.17 6.48
CA PHE A 73 9.93 -0.65 5.44
C PHE A 73 8.70 0.05 6.05
N ALA A 74 8.13 0.95 5.27
CA ALA A 74 6.84 1.54 5.53
C ALA A 74 5.98 1.46 4.27
N VAL A 75 4.69 1.24 4.44
CA VAL A 75 3.70 1.34 3.36
C VAL A 75 2.49 2.09 3.85
N GLY A 76 2.00 3.00 3.03
CA GLY A 76 0.85 3.80 3.35
C GLY A 76 -0.08 4.01 2.18
N LEU A 77 -1.35 4.14 2.50
CA LEU A 77 -2.44 4.39 1.57
C LEU A 77 -3.33 5.48 2.15
N GLY A 78 -3.66 6.49 1.35
CA GLY A 78 -4.62 7.51 1.71
C GLY A 78 -5.66 7.69 0.61
N ILE A 79 -6.89 7.18 0.83
CA ILE A 79 -7.94 7.19 -0.18
C ILE A 79 -9.30 7.56 0.43
N GLU A 80 -9.95 8.54 -0.18
CA GLU A 80 -11.35 8.89 0.06
C GLU A 80 -12.27 7.80 -0.51
N LEU A 81 -12.63 6.79 0.28
CA LEU A 81 -13.41 5.64 -0.18
C LEU A 81 -14.74 6.01 -0.87
N PRO A 82 -15.52 7.02 -0.40
CA PRO A 82 -16.72 7.44 -1.12
C PRO A 82 -16.42 7.98 -2.53
N GLN A 83 -15.30 8.69 -2.72
CA GLN A 83 -14.89 9.19 -4.02
C GLN A 83 -14.42 8.03 -4.91
N LEU A 84 -13.64 7.10 -4.37
CA LEU A 84 -13.23 5.89 -5.08
C LEU A 84 -14.43 5.07 -5.53
N ARG A 85 -15.42 4.85 -4.67
CA ARG A 85 -16.66 4.14 -5.02
C ARG A 85 -17.37 4.81 -6.19
N ASN A 86 -17.56 6.13 -6.11
CA ASN A 86 -18.24 6.89 -7.17
C ASN A 86 -17.50 6.79 -8.51
N ALA A 87 -16.14 6.78 -8.45
CA ALA A 87 -15.30 6.60 -9.63
C ALA A 87 -15.47 5.24 -10.28
N LEU A 88 -15.37 4.22 -9.45
CA LEU A 88 -15.47 2.85 -9.93
C LEU A 88 -16.88 2.57 -10.48
N ASP A 89 -17.93 3.05 -9.81
CA ASP A 89 -19.29 2.93 -10.33
C ASP A 89 -19.44 3.63 -11.69
N ALA A 90 -18.94 4.85 -11.83
CA ALA A 90 -18.96 5.59 -13.09
C ALA A 90 -18.18 4.86 -14.21
N LEU A 91 -16.97 4.36 -13.89
CA LEU A 91 -16.14 3.60 -14.82
C LEU A 91 -16.82 2.31 -15.25
N LEU A 92 -17.36 1.54 -14.31
CA LEU A 92 -18.06 0.27 -14.60
C LEU A 92 -19.27 0.52 -15.50
N ARG A 93 -20.06 1.55 -15.23
CA ARG A 93 -21.21 1.91 -16.09
C ARG A 93 -20.78 2.32 -17.49
N GLN A 94 -19.68 3.04 -17.65
CA GLN A 94 -19.11 3.37 -18.94
C GLN A 94 -18.65 2.11 -19.70
N LEU A 95 -17.96 1.19 -19.01
CA LEU A 95 -17.53 -0.09 -19.59
C LEU A 95 -18.72 -0.96 -20.00
N ILE A 96 -19.76 -1.03 -19.19
CA ILE A 96 -21.00 -1.76 -19.49
C ILE A 96 -21.70 -1.13 -20.71
N ALA A 97 -21.78 0.21 -20.77
CA ALA A 97 -22.37 0.91 -21.91
C ALA A 97 -21.58 0.67 -23.21
N ALA A 98 -20.25 0.66 -23.14
CA ALA A 98 -19.37 0.34 -24.27
C ALA A 98 -19.34 -1.15 -24.63
N GLY A 99 -19.68 -2.02 -23.68
CA GLY A 99 -19.56 -3.47 -23.82
C GLY A 99 -20.45 -4.11 -24.90
N SER A 100 -21.52 -3.43 -25.30
CA SER A 100 -22.34 -3.85 -26.45
C SER A 100 -21.59 -3.75 -27.78
N ALA A 101 -20.50 -2.99 -27.82
CA ALA A 101 -19.67 -2.74 -28.99
C ALA A 101 -18.28 -3.35 -28.90
N CYS A 102 -17.85 -3.84 -27.70
CA CYS A 102 -16.53 -4.41 -27.46
C CYS A 102 -16.65 -5.84 -26.90
N GLU A 103 -16.32 -6.83 -27.70
CA GLU A 103 -16.43 -8.26 -27.35
C GLU A 103 -15.52 -8.72 -26.19
N TRP A 104 -14.53 -7.89 -25.82
CA TRP A 104 -13.61 -8.19 -24.69
C TRP A 104 -14.19 -7.75 -23.33
N VAL A 105 -15.33 -7.05 -23.34
CA VAL A 105 -15.98 -6.59 -22.12
C VAL A 105 -17.03 -7.60 -21.68
N ASP A 106 -16.73 -8.33 -20.61
CA ASP A 106 -17.71 -9.21 -19.96
C ASP A 106 -18.73 -8.35 -19.17
N ARG A 107 -19.82 -8.03 -19.84
CA ARG A 107 -20.86 -7.18 -19.30
C ARG A 107 -21.51 -7.78 -18.05
N ASP A 108 -21.84 -9.06 -18.10
CA ASP A 108 -22.54 -9.72 -16.99
C ASP A 108 -21.66 -9.80 -15.74
N GLY A 109 -20.36 -10.09 -15.94
CA GLY A 109 -19.36 -10.05 -14.87
C GLY A 109 -19.22 -8.66 -14.27
N LEU A 110 -19.17 -7.59 -15.09
CA LEU A 110 -19.10 -6.21 -14.60
C LEU A 110 -20.37 -5.79 -13.84
N GLU A 111 -21.56 -6.15 -14.33
CA GLU A 111 -22.82 -5.88 -13.63
C GLU A 111 -22.89 -6.59 -12.27
N ALA A 112 -22.33 -7.81 -12.15
CA ALA A 112 -22.27 -8.56 -10.90
C ALA A 112 -21.30 -7.96 -9.85
N ILE A 113 -20.29 -7.19 -10.26
CA ILE A 113 -19.31 -6.55 -9.37
C ILE A 113 -19.93 -5.31 -8.67
N ILE A 114 -20.85 -4.58 -9.31
CA ILE A 114 -21.41 -3.32 -8.78
C ILE A 114 -22.04 -3.49 -7.38
N PRO A 115 -22.88 -4.48 -7.09
CA PRO A 115 -23.42 -4.69 -5.74
C PRO A 115 -22.34 -5.00 -4.71
N GLN A 116 -21.32 -5.79 -5.07
CA GLN A 116 -20.19 -6.12 -4.19
C GLN A 116 -19.36 -4.89 -3.86
N LEU A 117 -19.10 -4.05 -4.86
CA LEU A 117 -18.41 -2.77 -4.68
C LEU A 117 -19.19 -1.84 -3.74
N ASN A 118 -20.51 -1.74 -3.93
CA ASN A 118 -21.36 -0.92 -3.07
C ASN A 118 -21.44 -1.44 -1.63
N LEU A 119 -21.31 -2.75 -1.41
CA LEU A 119 -21.22 -3.33 -0.08
C LEU A 119 -19.85 -3.05 0.55
N ALA A 120 -18.77 -3.33 -0.16
CA ALA A 120 -17.40 -3.18 0.33
C ALA A 120 -17.01 -1.71 0.60
N LEU A 121 -17.41 -0.80 -0.28
CA LEU A 121 -17.16 0.65 -0.17
C LEU A 121 -18.41 1.42 0.27
N GLY A 122 -19.28 0.76 1.04
CA GLY A 122 -20.53 1.30 1.52
C GLY A 122 -20.39 2.24 2.72
N PRO A 123 -21.51 2.61 3.35
CA PRO A 123 -21.50 3.55 4.48
C PRO A 123 -20.65 3.11 5.67
N MET A 124 -20.51 1.79 5.90
CA MET A 124 -19.73 1.24 7.01
C MET A 124 -18.23 1.50 6.86
N THR A 125 -17.72 1.59 5.64
CA THR A 125 -16.31 1.84 5.34
C THR A 125 -16.03 3.28 4.95
N ALA A 126 -17.07 4.10 4.74
CA ALA A 126 -16.94 5.47 4.24
C ALA A 126 -16.06 6.38 5.12
N GLY A 127 -16.00 6.10 6.43
CA GLY A 127 -15.16 6.83 7.38
C GLY A 127 -13.69 6.42 7.39
N ILE A 128 -13.32 5.33 6.70
CA ILE A 128 -11.92 4.88 6.59
C ILE A 128 -11.22 5.73 5.52
N LYS A 129 -10.13 6.39 5.91
CA LYS A 129 -9.33 7.26 5.03
C LYS A 129 -8.07 6.59 4.53
N GLY A 130 -7.63 5.52 5.18
CA GLY A 130 -6.43 4.80 4.81
C GLY A 130 -5.62 4.32 5.99
N PHE A 131 -4.38 3.94 5.73
CA PHE A 131 -3.48 3.42 6.75
C PHE A 131 -2.02 3.80 6.48
N ASN A 132 -1.21 3.68 7.54
CA ASN A 132 0.25 3.78 7.48
C ASN A 132 0.83 2.67 8.34
N LEU A 133 1.41 1.66 7.70
CA LEU A 133 2.13 0.56 8.34
C LEU A 133 3.62 0.86 8.31
N LYS A 134 4.28 0.73 9.46
CA LYS A 134 5.73 0.86 9.62
C LYS A 134 6.27 -0.40 10.28
N VAL A 135 7.31 -0.98 9.72
CA VAL A 135 8.00 -2.14 10.27
C VAL A 135 9.44 -1.74 10.58
N ASP A 136 9.73 -1.62 11.87
CA ASP A 136 11.05 -1.23 12.35
C ASP A 136 12.04 -2.38 12.26
N ASP A 137 11.60 -3.59 12.68
CA ASP A 137 12.41 -4.78 12.70
C ASP A 137 11.54 -6.04 12.67
N VAL A 138 12.07 -7.10 12.07
CA VAL A 138 11.53 -8.46 12.14
C VAL A 138 12.69 -9.41 12.37
N ASP A 139 12.61 -10.19 13.43
CA ASP A 139 13.56 -11.26 13.70
C ASP A 139 12.94 -12.60 13.26
N LEU A 140 13.61 -13.28 12.33
CA LEU A 140 13.14 -14.55 11.80
C LEU A 140 13.93 -15.70 12.40
N ASP A 141 13.26 -16.79 12.72
CA ASP A 141 13.93 -18.05 13.02
C ASP A 141 14.76 -18.50 11.80
N PRO A 142 16.06 -18.76 11.98
CA PRO A 142 16.91 -19.12 10.85
C PRO A 142 16.61 -20.49 10.22
N ASP A 143 15.91 -21.36 10.94
CA ASP A 143 15.62 -22.72 10.50
C ASP A 143 14.20 -22.88 9.96
N THR A 144 13.20 -22.22 10.60
CA THR A 144 11.78 -22.31 10.21
C THR A 144 11.31 -21.13 9.37
N LEU A 145 12.06 -20.01 9.36
CA LEU A 145 11.72 -18.71 8.75
C LEU A 145 10.50 -18.04 9.40
N GLU A 146 10.04 -18.56 10.53
CA GLU A 146 8.93 -17.97 11.28
C GLU A 146 9.36 -16.70 12.02
N PRO A 147 8.49 -15.69 12.13
CA PRO A 147 8.80 -14.47 12.86
C PRO A 147 8.84 -14.74 14.37
N ARG A 148 10.02 -14.61 14.98
CA ARG A 148 10.23 -14.72 16.44
C ARG A 148 9.88 -13.43 17.16
N ASN A 149 10.23 -12.31 16.56
CA ASN A 149 9.94 -10.98 17.09
C ASN A 149 9.63 -10.02 15.95
N VAL A 150 8.57 -9.25 16.10
CA VAL A 150 8.15 -8.24 15.14
C VAL A 150 7.98 -6.92 15.90
N ARG A 151 8.63 -5.88 15.41
CA ARG A 151 8.40 -4.52 15.89
C ARG A 151 7.81 -3.71 14.75
N ALA A 152 6.50 -3.51 14.83
CA ALA A 152 5.74 -2.79 13.82
C ALA A 152 4.68 -1.89 14.44
N SER A 153 4.26 -0.90 13.68
CA SER A 153 3.18 0.02 14.05
C SER A 153 2.27 0.26 12.86
N LEU A 154 0.97 0.22 13.11
CA LEU A 154 -0.08 0.52 12.14
C LEU A 154 -0.94 1.67 12.65
N LEU A 155 -1.10 2.68 11.81
CA LEU A 155 -2.11 3.73 11.97
C LEU A 155 -3.20 3.49 10.93
N ALA A 156 -4.45 3.37 11.37
CA ALA A 156 -5.61 3.44 10.50
C ALA A 156 -6.32 4.78 10.74
N ALA A 157 -6.35 5.62 9.71
CA ALA A 157 -7.04 6.91 9.77
C ALA A 157 -8.53 6.68 9.51
N ILE A 158 -9.35 7.03 10.51
CA ILE A 158 -10.77 6.70 10.55
C ILE A 158 -11.54 7.89 11.15
N ASP A 159 -12.64 8.28 10.53
CA ASP A 159 -13.45 9.41 11.03
C ASP A 159 -14.03 9.18 12.43
N ASP A 160 -14.47 7.95 12.70
CA ASP A 160 -14.97 7.51 14.00
C ASP A 160 -14.38 6.14 14.37
N PRO A 161 -13.15 6.09 14.92
CA PRO A 161 -12.52 4.82 15.29
C PRO A 161 -13.23 4.11 16.45
N ARG A 162 -13.89 4.84 17.37
CA ARG A 162 -14.64 4.22 18.46
C ARG A 162 -15.93 3.59 17.96
N GLY A 163 -16.63 4.23 17.03
CA GLY A 163 -17.80 3.66 16.38
C GLY A 163 -17.45 2.39 15.59
N LEU A 164 -16.31 2.36 14.91
CA LEU A 164 -15.83 1.15 14.20
C LEU A 164 -15.53 0.01 15.17
N LEU A 165 -14.88 0.28 16.30
CA LEU A 165 -14.63 -0.72 17.35
C LEU A 165 -15.92 -1.23 17.99
N ALA A 166 -16.87 -0.33 18.28
CA ALA A 166 -18.18 -0.72 18.79
C ALA A 166 -18.95 -1.62 17.82
N LEU A 167 -18.83 -1.34 16.51
CA LEU A 167 -19.38 -2.22 15.49
C LEU A 167 -18.69 -3.58 15.49
N GLY A 168 -17.34 -3.61 15.55
CA GLY A 168 -16.56 -4.86 15.66
C GLY A 168 -16.94 -5.68 16.88
N ALA A 169 -17.23 -5.04 18.01
CA ALA A 169 -17.67 -5.68 19.25
C ALA A 169 -19.01 -6.43 19.11
N MET A 170 -19.85 -6.07 18.15
CA MET A 170 -21.09 -6.81 17.86
C MET A 170 -20.82 -8.18 17.24
N PHE A 171 -19.65 -8.38 16.63
CA PHE A 171 -19.25 -9.63 15.96
C PHE A 171 -18.18 -10.41 16.72
N SER A 172 -17.48 -9.76 17.66
CA SER A 172 -16.42 -10.39 18.46
C SER A 172 -16.60 -10.10 19.95
N PRO A 173 -16.93 -11.12 20.77
CA PRO A 173 -17.04 -10.97 22.23
C PRO A 173 -15.75 -10.44 22.88
N ALA A 174 -14.59 -10.80 22.36
CA ALA A 174 -13.30 -10.32 22.86
C ALA A 174 -13.15 -8.80 22.67
N LEU A 175 -13.61 -8.24 21.54
CA LEU A 175 -13.65 -6.80 21.34
C LEU A 175 -14.69 -6.10 22.23
N ALA A 176 -15.78 -6.80 22.59
CA ALA A 176 -16.81 -6.23 23.46
C ALA A 176 -16.32 -6.00 24.89
N THR A 177 -15.30 -6.76 25.33
CA THR A 177 -14.67 -6.62 26.65
C THR A 177 -13.46 -5.67 26.65
N LEU A 178 -13.05 -5.16 25.49
CA LEU A 178 -11.88 -4.32 25.36
C LEU A 178 -12.18 -2.87 25.78
N GLU A 179 -11.61 -2.45 26.90
CA GLU A 179 -11.71 -1.08 27.38
C GLU A 179 -10.55 -0.24 26.86
N ILE A 180 -10.80 0.62 25.87
CA ILE A 180 -9.79 1.54 25.33
C ILE A 180 -9.87 2.88 26.05
N PRO A 181 -8.80 3.30 26.77
CA PRO A 181 -8.77 4.54 27.51
C PRO A 181 -9.05 5.77 26.65
N ALA A 182 -9.71 6.75 27.26
CA ALA A 182 -10.04 8.00 26.58
C ALA A 182 -8.83 8.91 26.38
N ASP A 183 -7.77 8.71 27.17
CA ASP A 183 -6.51 9.48 27.12
C ASP A 183 -5.58 9.03 25.97
N GLY A 184 -5.99 8.00 25.21
CA GLY A 184 -5.21 7.48 24.09
C GLY A 184 -4.02 6.62 24.51
N SER A 185 -3.97 6.13 25.76
CA SER A 185 -2.98 5.14 26.16
C SER A 185 -3.23 3.78 25.50
N PHE A 186 -2.15 3.03 25.28
CA PHE A 186 -2.22 1.70 24.69
C PHE A 186 -2.69 0.65 25.70
N VAL A 187 -3.54 -0.26 25.24
CA VAL A 187 -3.95 -1.48 25.97
C VAL A 187 -3.61 -2.71 25.16
N ASP A 188 -3.35 -3.82 25.85
CA ASP A 188 -3.08 -5.08 25.19
C ASP A 188 -4.35 -5.62 24.52
N LEU A 189 -4.21 -6.12 23.29
CA LEU A 189 -5.28 -6.80 22.58
C LEU A 189 -5.47 -8.23 23.15
N PRO A 190 -6.73 -8.66 23.41
CA PRO A 190 -7.01 -10.01 23.84
C PRO A 190 -6.54 -11.04 22.80
N ARG A 191 -5.92 -12.14 23.25
CA ARG A 191 -5.46 -13.22 22.37
C ARG A 191 -6.60 -14.05 21.78
N ASP A 192 -7.76 -14.07 22.42
CA ASP A 192 -8.97 -14.77 21.98
C ASP A 192 -9.72 -14.11 20.81
N LEU A 193 -9.10 -13.11 20.16
CA LEU A 193 -9.56 -12.53 18.88
C LEU A 193 -9.38 -13.48 17.68
N GLY A 194 -8.99 -14.73 17.89
CA GLY A 194 -8.69 -15.70 16.81
C GLY A 194 -7.31 -15.48 16.18
N LEU A 195 -6.43 -14.79 16.89
CA LEU A 195 -5.02 -14.66 16.51
C LEU A 195 -4.30 -15.96 16.81
N GLU A 196 -3.40 -16.37 15.93
CA GLU A 196 -2.56 -17.55 16.14
C GLU A 196 -1.66 -17.35 17.37
N ASP A 197 -1.32 -18.44 18.08
CA ASP A 197 -0.50 -18.38 19.30
C ASP A 197 0.88 -17.74 19.07
N GLU A 198 1.39 -17.82 17.84
CA GLU A 198 2.66 -17.24 17.39
C GLU A 198 2.57 -15.74 17.07
N THR A 199 1.37 -15.17 17.06
CA THR A 199 1.22 -13.74 16.83
C THR A 199 1.92 -12.95 17.94
N PRO A 200 2.79 -11.96 17.60
CA PRO A 200 3.45 -11.13 18.60
C PRO A 200 2.41 -10.37 19.45
N PRO A 201 2.74 -10.00 20.70
CA PRO A 201 1.85 -9.19 21.51
C PRO A 201 1.43 -7.93 20.77
N LEU A 202 0.12 -7.71 20.69
CA LEU A 202 -0.47 -6.54 20.05
C LEU A 202 -1.04 -5.59 21.09
N LYS A 203 -0.83 -4.29 20.87
CA LYS A 203 -1.44 -3.22 21.66
C LYS A 203 -2.26 -2.34 20.74
N VAL A 204 -3.36 -1.79 21.28
CA VAL A 204 -4.25 -0.89 20.57
C VAL A 204 -4.47 0.40 21.35
N ALA A 205 -4.61 1.51 20.63
CA ALA A 205 -5.04 2.79 21.19
C ALA A 205 -5.94 3.51 20.18
N VAL A 206 -6.75 4.42 20.67
CA VAL A 206 -7.50 5.37 19.85
C VAL A 206 -7.05 6.77 20.21
N ARG A 207 -6.52 7.50 19.23
CA ARG A 207 -6.09 8.89 19.37
C ARG A 207 -6.67 9.71 18.23
N ASP A 208 -7.33 10.82 18.56
CA ASP A 208 -7.96 11.67 17.56
C ASP A 208 -8.86 10.85 16.60
N ARG A 209 -8.57 10.90 15.31
CA ARG A 209 -9.25 10.18 14.23
C ARG A 209 -8.42 8.99 13.73
N ALA A 210 -7.71 8.32 14.63
CA ALA A 210 -6.88 7.18 14.29
C ALA A 210 -7.04 6.02 15.27
N LEU A 211 -7.09 4.82 14.74
CA LEU A 211 -6.86 3.57 15.45
C LEU A 211 -5.38 3.21 15.27
N LEU A 212 -4.70 2.98 16.39
CA LEU A 212 -3.27 2.67 16.43
C LEU A 212 -3.10 1.24 16.90
N LEU A 213 -2.26 0.47 16.20
CA LEU A 213 -1.85 -0.87 16.59
C LEU A 213 -0.34 -0.92 16.69
N LEU A 214 0.18 -1.56 17.74
CA LEU A 214 1.59 -1.85 17.90
C LEU A 214 1.79 -3.36 18.01
N ALA A 215 2.78 -3.89 17.29
CA ALA A 215 3.24 -5.26 17.42
C ALA A 215 4.61 -5.29 18.09
N GLY A 216 4.80 -6.26 19.01
CA GLY A 216 6.03 -6.45 19.77
C GLY A 216 5.93 -6.01 21.22
N ALA A 217 6.49 -6.82 22.14
CA ALA A 217 6.36 -6.62 23.59
C ALA A 217 6.92 -5.26 24.05
N ASP A 218 8.08 -4.86 23.49
CA ASP A 218 8.81 -3.64 23.87
C ASP A 218 8.51 -2.45 22.96
N ASN A 219 7.49 -2.56 22.09
CA ASN A 219 7.15 -1.49 21.18
C ASN A 219 6.31 -0.42 21.91
N ALA A 220 6.92 0.73 22.13
CA ALA A 220 6.24 1.90 22.70
C ALA A 220 5.53 2.76 21.63
N GLY A 221 5.74 2.43 20.36
CA GLY A 221 5.30 3.26 19.22
C GLY A 221 6.13 4.54 19.05
N PRO A 222 6.00 5.22 17.93
CA PRO A 222 6.61 6.51 17.71
C PRO A 222 6.12 7.56 18.72
N ALA A 223 7.04 8.30 19.33
CA ALA A 223 6.68 9.40 20.23
C ALA A 223 5.85 10.45 19.46
N GLY A 224 4.83 11.02 20.12
CA GLY A 224 3.97 12.04 19.51
C GLY A 224 3.04 11.54 18.39
N TRP A 225 3.05 10.25 18.08
CA TRP A 225 2.24 9.68 17.02
C TRP A 225 0.75 9.57 17.42
N PRO A 226 -0.23 9.96 16.56
CA PRO A 226 -0.07 10.46 15.19
C PRO A 226 0.14 11.96 15.07
N SER A 227 -0.02 12.75 16.15
CA SER A 227 -0.11 14.22 16.11
C SER A 227 1.12 14.89 15.49
N ASP A 228 2.31 14.33 15.73
CA ASP A 228 3.57 14.87 15.20
C ASP A 228 3.91 14.30 13.80
N SER A 229 3.04 13.45 13.25
CA SER A 229 3.25 12.88 11.93
C SER A 229 2.87 13.90 10.85
N GLU A 230 3.83 14.25 10.01
CA GLU A 230 3.65 15.20 8.92
C GLU A 230 2.68 14.65 7.86
N THR A 231 1.80 15.52 7.37
CA THR A 231 0.98 15.24 6.19
C THR A 231 1.63 15.93 5.00
N LEU A 232 2.03 15.16 4.00
CA LEU A 232 2.73 15.70 2.83
C LEU A 232 1.79 16.48 1.91
N THR A 233 2.37 17.46 1.22
CA THR A 233 1.72 18.20 0.14
C THR A 233 2.60 18.09 -1.13
N PRO A 234 2.08 17.56 -2.24
CA PRO A 234 0.72 17.01 -2.43
C PRO A 234 0.47 15.75 -1.60
N THR A 235 -0.80 15.50 -1.24
CA THR A 235 -1.22 14.35 -0.44
C THR A 235 -0.99 13.05 -1.22
N PRO A 236 -0.21 12.08 -0.70
CA PRO A 236 -0.01 10.81 -1.37
C PRO A 236 -1.28 9.94 -1.35
N LEU A 237 -1.59 9.34 -2.49
CA LEU A 237 -2.53 8.22 -2.60
C LEU A 237 -1.91 6.94 -2.05
N PHE A 238 -0.63 6.74 -2.36
CA PHE A 238 0.14 5.57 -1.94
C PHE A 238 1.59 5.99 -1.71
N ALA A 239 2.22 5.34 -0.74
CA ALA A 239 3.63 5.47 -0.47
C ALA A 239 4.22 4.13 -0.04
N ILE A 240 5.42 3.83 -0.49
CA ILE A 240 6.26 2.76 0.04
C ILE A 240 7.67 3.29 0.26
N ASP A 241 8.26 2.94 1.39
CA ASP A 241 9.62 3.31 1.77
C ASP A 241 10.32 2.08 2.34
N TYR A 242 11.49 1.75 1.87
CA TYR A 242 12.25 0.61 2.38
C TYR A 242 13.75 0.87 2.42
N GLY A 243 14.36 0.42 3.52
CA GLY A 243 15.81 0.48 3.76
C GLY A 243 16.51 -0.66 3.03
N LEU A 244 16.86 -0.46 1.77
CA LEU A 244 17.42 -1.50 0.90
C LEU A 244 18.69 -2.12 1.48
N ALA A 245 19.62 -1.28 1.94
CA ALA A 245 20.86 -1.74 2.56
C ALA A 245 20.59 -2.56 3.82
N ARG A 246 19.67 -2.08 4.69
CA ARG A 246 19.29 -2.76 5.92
C ARG A 246 18.59 -4.10 5.67
N LEU A 247 17.72 -4.17 4.65
CA LEU A 247 17.06 -5.42 4.25
C LEU A 247 18.07 -6.47 3.80
N VAL A 248 19.03 -6.08 2.96
CA VAL A 248 20.09 -6.98 2.49
C VAL A 248 21.01 -7.41 3.62
N GLU A 249 21.39 -6.50 4.52
CA GLU A 249 22.22 -6.80 5.69
C GLU A 249 21.52 -7.76 6.65
N ARG A 250 20.21 -7.57 6.86
CA ARG A 250 19.43 -8.35 7.83
C ARG A 250 19.06 -9.74 7.29
N TYR A 251 18.67 -9.83 6.02
CA TYR A 251 18.06 -11.03 5.46
C TYR A 251 18.84 -11.68 4.32
N GLY A 252 19.97 -11.11 3.89
CA GLY A 252 20.74 -11.65 2.77
C GLY A 252 21.22 -13.08 3.00
N ASP A 253 21.80 -13.37 4.17
CA ASP A 253 22.28 -14.72 4.53
C ASP A 253 21.12 -15.70 4.74
N LEU A 254 19.98 -15.21 5.21
CA LEU A 254 18.78 -16.04 5.38
C LEU A 254 18.22 -16.47 4.02
N ALA A 255 18.16 -15.55 3.05
CA ALA A 255 17.72 -15.85 1.69
C ALA A 255 18.64 -16.87 1.01
N ASP A 256 19.97 -16.77 1.23
CA ASP A 256 20.92 -17.77 0.72
C ASP A 256 20.67 -19.17 1.30
N ARG A 257 20.41 -19.27 2.59
CA ARG A 257 20.04 -20.53 3.24
C ARG A 257 18.71 -21.08 2.71
N ALA A 258 17.70 -20.22 2.57
CA ALA A 258 16.42 -20.60 2.00
C ALA A 258 16.57 -21.15 0.57
N ALA A 259 17.41 -20.52 -0.27
CA ALA A 259 17.70 -21.03 -1.60
C ALA A 259 18.39 -22.41 -1.59
N VAL A 260 19.28 -22.67 -0.64
CA VAL A 260 19.90 -24.00 -0.45
C VAL A 260 18.84 -25.03 -0.05
N GLN A 261 17.95 -24.68 0.88
CA GLN A 261 16.87 -25.57 1.33
C GLN A 261 15.89 -25.90 0.20
N LEU A 262 15.46 -24.91 -0.58
CA LEU A 262 14.60 -25.13 -1.75
C LEU A 262 15.25 -26.10 -2.75
N ARG A 263 16.55 -25.95 -3.04
CA ARG A 263 17.27 -26.90 -3.90
C ARG A 263 17.24 -28.33 -3.33
N SER A 264 17.42 -28.49 -2.03
CA SER A 264 17.38 -29.80 -1.38
C SER A 264 15.99 -30.47 -1.44
N GLN A 265 14.93 -29.67 -1.57
CA GLN A 265 13.54 -30.09 -1.73
C GLN A 265 13.16 -30.36 -3.21
N GLY A 266 14.05 -30.08 -4.15
CA GLY A 266 13.81 -30.24 -5.60
C GLY A 266 13.20 -29.01 -6.26
N GLU A 267 12.98 -27.92 -5.51
CA GLU A 267 12.39 -26.65 -5.98
C GLU A 267 13.47 -25.75 -6.61
N THR A 268 14.17 -26.29 -7.64
CA THR A 268 15.36 -25.65 -8.23
C THR A 268 15.02 -24.30 -8.88
N ALA A 269 13.90 -24.21 -9.60
CA ALA A 269 13.49 -22.97 -10.28
C ALA A 269 13.23 -21.83 -9.28
N MET A 270 12.55 -22.12 -8.17
CA MET A 270 12.27 -21.15 -7.12
C MET A 270 13.55 -20.70 -6.40
N ALA A 271 14.49 -21.62 -6.19
CA ALA A 271 15.79 -21.31 -5.61
C ALA A 271 16.65 -20.43 -6.50
N GLU A 272 16.62 -20.64 -7.82
CA GLU A 272 17.31 -19.78 -8.80
C GLU A 272 16.70 -18.39 -8.83
N GLU A 273 15.38 -18.29 -8.91
CA GLU A 273 14.68 -17.00 -8.87
C GLU A 273 15.01 -16.21 -7.59
N LEU A 274 14.96 -16.84 -6.43
CA LEU A 274 15.31 -16.19 -5.15
C LEU A 274 16.77 -15.72 -5.15
N THR A 275 17.70 -16.53 -5.69
CA THR A 275 19.12 -16.20 -5.79
C THR A 275 19.33 -14.97 -6.70
N ASP A 276 18.68 -14.93 -7.85
CA ASP A 276 18.78 -13.84 -8.82
C ASP A 276 18.17 -12.54 -8.28
N GLN A 277 17.02 -12.62 -7.63
CA GLN A 277 16.40 -11.48 -6.96
C GLN A 277 17.31 -10.89 -5.88
N MET A 278 17.88 -11.75 -5.03
CA MET A 278 18.81 -11.32 -3.97
C MET A 278 20.11 -10.72 -4.53
N ALA A 279 20.63 -11.26 -5.65
CA ALA A 279 21.77 -10.66 -6.31
C ALA A 279 21.46 -9.25 -6.81
N GLY A 280 20.28 -9.03 -7.39
CA GLY A 280 19.78 -7.72 -7.80
C GLY A 280 19.67 -6.75 -6.61
N PHE A 281 19.06 -7.18 -5.51
CA PHE A 281 18.95 -6.36 -4.29
C PHE A 281 20.32 -6.02 -3.69
N ARG A 282 21.26 -6.96 -3.64
CA ARG A 282 22.64 -6.70 -3.18
C ARG A 282 23.36 -5.69 -4.06
N GLN A 283 23.19 -5.77 -5.38
CA GLN A 283 23.77 -4.81 -6.31
C GLN A 283 23.21 -3.40 -6.08
N GLN A 284 21.90 -3.27 -5.93
CA GLN A 284 21.26 -2.00 -5.62
C GLN A 284 21.66 -1.46 -4.25
N ALA A 285 21.73 -2.31 -3.22
CA ALA A 285 22.11 -1.94 -1.85
C ALA A 285 23.56 -1.44 -1.73
N ARG A 286 24.42 -1.71 -2.71
CA ARG A 286 25.78 -1.11 -2.77
C ARG A 286 25.75 0.37 -3.14
N LEU A 287 24.74 0.80 -3.89
CA LEU A 287 24.61 2.16 -4.39
C LEU A 287 23.62 2.97 -3.56
N PHE A 288 22.55 2.33 -3.10
CA PHE A 288 21.43 2.99 -2.44
C PHE A 288 21.24 2.48 -1.01
N GLU A 289 21.12 3.40 -0.08
CA GLU A 289 20.78 3.10 1.31
C GLU A 289 19.29 2.78 1.43
N ARG A 290 18.46 3.60 0.76
CA ARG A 290 17.00 3.59 0.91
C ARG A 290 16.32 3.99 -0.38
N GLN A 291 15.12 3.44 -0.59
CA GLN A 291 14.24 3.82 -1.69
C GLN A 291 12.85 4.16 -1.17
N ARG A 292 12.31 5.28 -1.66
CA ARG A 292 10.93 5.70 -1.41
C ARG A 292 10.22 5.94 -2.72
N VAL A 293 8.98 5.43 -2.84
CA VAL A 293 8.10 5.67 -3.99
C VAL A 293 6.82 6.32 -3.47
N LEU A 294 6.43 7.41 -4.09
CA LEU A 294 5.21 8.14 -3.83
C LEU A 294 4.33 8.14 -5.07
N LEU A 295 3.04 7.94 -4.88
CA LEU A 295 2.02 8.11 -5.91
C LEU A 295 1.05 9.19 -5.42
N TYR A 296 0.91 10.26 -6.18
CA TYR A 296 0.00 11.36 -5.86
C TYR A 296 -0.57 11.99 -7.15
N ALA A 297 -1.60 12.81 -7.02
CA ALA A 297 -2.12 13.58 -8.15
C ALA A 297 -1.70 15.03 -8.04
N ASP A 298 -1.37 15.65 -9.18
CA ASP A 298 -1.18 17.10 -9.32
C ASP A 298 -1.99 17.65 -10.51
N ALA A 299 -1.78 18.92 -10.84
CA ALA A 299 -2.48 19.57 -11.95
C ALA A 299 -2.19 18.92 -13.32
N GLY A 300 -1.08 18.20 -13.46
CA GLY A 300 -0.68 17.52 -14.70
C GLY A 300 -1.23 16.11 -14.83
N GLY A 301 -1.67 15.48 -13.73
CA GLY A 301 -2.19 14.12 -13.74
C GLY A 301 -1.73 13.28 -12.54
N LEU A 302 -1.54 11.98 -12.78
CA LEU A 302 -1.05 11.05 -11.77
C LEU A 302 0.48 11.01 -11.81
N VAL A 303 1.10 11.28 -10.67
CA VAL A 303 2.55 11.37 -10.52
C VAL A 303 3.07 10.22 -9.69
N MET A 304 4.08 9.53 -10.22
CA MET A 304 4.93 8.62 -9.46
C MET A 304 6.29 9.29 -9.25
N GLU A 305 6.69 9.45 -8.01
CA GLU A 305 8.00 9.95 -7.65
C GLU A 305 8.79 8.88 -6.90
N GLN A 306 9.99 8.59 -7.36
CA GLN A 306 10.91 7.66 -6.75
C GLN A 306 12.14 8.42 -6.27
N VAL A 307 12.40 8.34 -4.97
CA VAL A 307 13.59 8.92 -4.33
C VAL A 307 14.49 7.79 -3.89
N MET A 308 15.70 7.75 -4.41
CA MET A 308 16.74 6.80 -4.02
C MET A 308 17.84 7.56 -3.28
N LYS A 309 18.02 7.27 -1.99
CA LYS A 309 19.09 7.84 -1.18
C LYS A 309 20.38 7.06 -1.43
N LEU A 310 21.47 7.76 -1.80
CA LEU A 310 22.79 7.18 -2.01
C LEU A 310 23.46 6.83 -0.67
N ARG A 311 24.37 5.87 -0.73
CA ARG A 311 25.23 5.49 0.41
C ARG A 311 26.41 6.43 0.57
#